data_c3754bc81879cee12718e374012f085e
#
_entry.id   c3754bc81879cee12718e374012f085e
#
_cell.length_a   1.000
_cell.length_b   1.000
_cell.length_c   1.000
_cell.angle_alpha   90.00
_cell.angle_beta   90.00
_cell.angle_gamma   90.00
#
_symmetry.space_group_name_H-M   'P 1'
#
loop_
_entity.id
_entity.type
_entity.pdbx_description
1 polymer ?
#
loop_
_entity_poly.entity_id
_entity_poly.type
_entity_poly.pdbx_seq_one_letter_code
_entity_poly.pdbx_strand_id
1 'polypeptide(L)'
;MKSRTLGLLVVLLGTSGAVADDMKMPVNASQLQLAAAPALPEGAQIAVLSGDPSKDGLYVVRVMMPAGYKVPAHNHPTTEMLTVISGDFHIGMGDKLDEEKGTLLAAGGYAEAPAKMNHFAWATTPTVVQIHGQGPFAITYVNPADDPRTKSQAAK
;
A
#
# COMPACT_ATOMS: atom_id res chain seq x y z
N MET A 1 19.41 -76.24 -1.95
CA MET A 1 18.26 -75.33 -1.72
C MET A 1 18.83 -73.94 -1.64
N LYS A 2 18.61 -73.11 -2.68
CA LYS A 2 19.06 -71.72 -2.75
C LYS A 2 17.86 -70.81 -2.56
N SER A 3 17.74 -70.16 -1.39
CA SER A 3 16.69 -69.18 -1.11
C SER A 3 16.97 -67.87 -1.87
N ARG A 4 16.02 -67.42 -2.68
CA ARG A 4 16.08 -66.12 -3.35
C ARG A 4 15.20 -65.13 -2.56
N THR A 5 15.83 -64.21 -1.89
CA THR A 5 15.16 -63.10 -1.21
C THR A 5 14.76 -62.05 -2.27
N LEU A 6 13.48 -61.83 -2.45
CA LEU A 6 12.91 -60.83 -3.37
C LEU A 6 12.82 -59.49 -2.61
N GLY A 7 13.69 -58.55 -2.95
CA GLY A 7 13.67 -57.20 -2.37
C GLY A 7 12.54 -56.40 -2.99
N LEU A 8 11.62 -55.93 -2.16
CA LEU A 8 10.53 -55.05 -2.55
C LEU A 8 11.05 -53.58 -2.60
N LEU A 9 11.17 -53.04 -3.81
CA LEU A 9 11.54 -51.63 -4.01
C LEU A 9 10.28 -50.76 -3.85
N VAL A 10 10.16 -50.05 -2.73
CA VAL A 10 9.10 -49.07 -2.52
C VAL A 10 9.53 -47.73 -3.15
N VAL A 11 8.93 -47.39 -4.28
CA VAL A 11 9.06 -46.07 -4.93
C VAL A 11 8.11 -45.12 -4.22
N LEU A 12 8.63 -44.23 -3.38
CA LEU A 12 7.86 -43.10 -2.86
C LEU A 12 7.67 -42.09 -4.00
N LEU A 13 6.48 -42.03 -4.58
CA LEU A 13 6.05 -40.92 -5.41
C LEU A 13 5.81 -39.71 -4.50
N GLY A 14 6.78 -38.81 -4.48
CA GLY A 14 6.61 -37.48 -3.87
C GLY A 14 5.57 -36.70 -4.70
N THR A 15 4.38 -36.50 -4.16
CA THR A 15 3.41 -35.54 -4.73
C THR A 15 3.93 -34.14 -4.44
N SER A 16 4.55 -33.51 -5.46
CA SER A 16 4.76 -32.08 -5.46
C SER A 16 3.39 -31.40 -5.50
N GLY A 17 2.90 -31.00 -4.33
CA GLY A 17 1.74 -30.12 -4.25
C GLY A 17 2.12 -28.81 -4.93
N ALA A 18 1.62 -28.59 -6.15
CA ALA A 18 1.60 -27.27 -6.74
C ALA A 18 0.76 -26.40 -5.80
N VAL A 19 1.38 -25.43 -5.10
CA VAL A 19 0.66 -24.32 -4.47
C VAL A 19 -0.02 -23.60 -5.63
N ALA A 20 -1.33 -23.81 -5.78
CA ALA A 20 -2.15 -22.96 -6.63
C ALA A 20 -2.01 -21.55 -6.06
N ASP A 21 -1.34 -20.67 -6.80
CA ASP A 21 -1.36 -19.25 -6.51
C ASP A 21 -2.83 -18.84 -6.59
N ASP A 22 -3.38 -18.37 -5.46
CA ASP A 22 -4.79 -17.98 -5.36
C ASP A 22 -5.02 -16.80 -6.32
N MET A 23 -5.47 -17.12 -7.53
CA MET A 23 -5.77 -16.15 -8.57
C MET A 23 -6.90 -15.26 -8.06
N LYS A 24 -6.56 -14.03 -7.65
CA LYS A 24 -7.57 -13.07 -7.22
C LYS A 24 -8.51 -12.77 -8.39
N MET A 25 -9.80 -12.94 -8.15
CA MET A 25 -10.82 -12.65 -9.15
C MET A 25 -10.80 -11.15 -9.50
N PRO A 26 -11.05 -10.77 -10.77
CA PRO A 26 -11.22 -9.39 -11.15
C PRO A 26 -12.28 -8.70 -10.30
N VAL A 27 -12.02 -7.47 -9.86
CA VAL A 27 -12.89 -6.69 -8.99
C VAL A 27 -13.14 -5.30 -9.57
N ASN A 28 -14.40 -4.86 -9.59
CA ASN A 28 -14.76 -3.50 -9.97
C ASN A 28 -14.58 -2.53 -8.77
N ALA A 29 -14.42 -1.23 -9.08
CA ALA A 29 -14.26 -0.21 -8.05
C ALA A 29 -15.40 -0.19 -7.02
N SER A 30 -16.64 -0.46 -7.45
CA SER A 30 -17.83 -0.52 -6.58
C SER A 30 -17.86 -1.72 -5.62
N GLN A 31 -16.98 -2.70 -5.82
CA GLN A 31 -16.89 -3.92 -5.02
C GLN A 31 -15.75 -3.87 -4.01
N LEU A 32 -14.94 -2.80 -4.01
CA LEU A 32 -13.81 -2.66 -3.10
C LEU A 32 -14.30 -2.54 -1.65
N GLN A 33 -13.67 -3.29 -0.78
CA GLN A 33 -13.90 -3.20 0.66
C GLN A 33 -13.02 -2.09 1.23
N LEU A 34 -13.63 -0.95 1.50
CA LEU A 34 -12.97 0.21 2.08
C LEU A 34 -12.94 0.11 3.61
N ALA A 35 -11.81 0.42 4.19
CA ALA A 35 -11.59 0.51 5.62
C ALA A 35 -10.93 1.84 5.98
N ALA A 36 -11.01 2.24 7.25
CA ALA A 36 -10.24 3.37 7.73
C ALA A 36 -8.73 3.12 7.54
N ALA A 37 -7.99 4.19 7.26
CA ALA A 37 -6.54 4.16 7.10
C ALA A 37 -5.86 4.79 8.33
N PRO A 38 -5.65 4.05 9.45
CA PRO A 38 -5.26 4.63 10.75
C PRO A 38 -3.88 5.28 10.76
N ALA A 39 -3.03 4.98 9.78
CA ALA A 39 -1.73 5.63 9.61
C ALA A 39 -1.81 6.96 8.84
N LEU A 40 -2.95 7.28 8.24
CA LEU A 40 -3.22 8.53 7.55
C LEU A 40 -4.13 9.42 8.40
N PRO A 41 -4.12 10.75 8.23
CA PRO A 41 -5.08 11.64 8.88
C PRO A 41 -6.52 11.16 8.69
N GLU A 42 -7.40 11.51 9.63
CA GLU A 42 -8.81 11.11 9.60
C GLU A 42 -9.50 11.54 8.29
N GLY A 43 -10.35 10.67 7.76
CA GLY A 43 -11.12 10.88 6.54
C GLY A 43 -10.66 10.05 5.35
N ALA A 44 -9.41 9.59 5.33
CA ALA A 44 -8.97 8.66 4.29
C ALA A 44 -9.52 7.25 4.51
N GLN A 45 -9.80 6.58 3.40
CA GLN A 45 -10.17 5.16 3.37
C GLN A 45 -9.21 4.40 2.45
N ILE A 46 -8.93 3.14 2.79
CA ILE A 46 -8.01 2.29 2.05
C ILE A 46 -8.68 0.95 1.68
N ALA A 47 -8.38 0.45 0.50
CA ALA A 47 -8.71 -0.91 0.07
C ALA A 47 -7.45 -1.63 -0.40
N VAL A 48 -7.22 -2.84 0.05
CA VAL A 48 -6.14 -3.71 -0.44
C VAL A 48 -6.61 -4.45 -1.69
N LEU A 49 -5.96 -4.22 -2.83
CA LEU A 49 -6.26 -4.88 -4.09
C LEU A 49 -5.44 -6.15 -4.26
N SER A 50 -4.18 -6.11 -3.86
CA SER A 50 -3.25 -7.24 -3.98
C SER A 50 -2.18 -7.20 -2.91
N GLY A 51 -1.65 -8.36 -2.55
CA GLY A 51 -0.62 -8.49 -1.53
C GLY A 51 -1.11 -8.20 -0.12
N ASP A 52 -0.15 -8.07 0.78
CA ASP A 52 -0.37 -7.65 2.16
C ASP A 52 0.58 -6.47 2.46
N PRO A 53 0.06 -5.22 2.54
CA PRO A 53 0.92 -4.05 2.75
C PRO A 53 1.66 -4.05 4.10
N SER A 54 1.31 -4.94 5.03
CA SER A 54 2.00 -5.06 6.32
C SER A 54 3.21 -5.99 6.30
N LYS A 55 3.42 -6.73 5.21
CA LYS A 55 4.46 -7.76 5.07
C LYS A 55 5.42 -7.46 3.93
N ASP A 56 6.52 -8.20 3.89
CA ASP A 56 7.39 -8.24 2.71
C ASP A 56 6.63 -8.77 1.50
N GLY A 57 6.92 -8.23 0.33
CA GLY A 57 6.28 -8.60 -0.92
C GLY A 57 5.62 -7.41 -1.61
N LEU A 58 5.20 -7.64 -2.84
CA LEU A 58 4.50 -6.62 -3.63
C LEU A 58 3.09 -6.41 -3.07
N TYR A 59 2.68 -5.16 -2.99
CA TYR A 59 1.32 -4.79 -2.63
C TYR A 59 0.74 -3.77 -3.62
N VAL A 60 -0.58 -3.77 -3.72
CA VAL A 60 -1.37 -2.73 -4.40
C VAL A 60 -2.52 -2.33 -3.51
N VAL A 61 -2.65 -1.04 -3.23
CA VAL A 61 -3.76 -0.47 -2.46
C VAL A 61 -4.40 0.69 -3.20
N ARG A 62 -5.65 0.99 -2.90
CA ARG A 62 -6.29 2.26 -3.26
C ARG A 62 -6.57 3.05 -2.02
N VAL A 63 -6.27 4.35 -2.09
CA VAL A 63 -6.58 5.32 -1.05
C VAL A 63 -7.58 6.31 -1.61
N MET A 64 -8.68 6.50 -0.89
CA MET A 64 -9.71 7.49 -1.17
C MET A 64 -9.58 8.63 -0.16
N MET A 65 -9.54 9.85 -0.66
CA MET A 65 -9.38 11.07 0.12
C MET A 65 -10.52 12.03 -0.17
N PRO A 66 -11.14 12.65 0.85
CA PRO A 66 -12.12 13.72 0.62
C PRO A 66 -11.47 14.99 0.07
N ALA A 67 -12.28 15.92 -0.44
CA ALA A 67 -11.78 17.24 -0.83
C ALA A 67 -11.16 17.98 0.36
N GLY A 68 -10.07 18.68 0.12
CA GLY A 68 -9.32 19.40 1.15
C GLY A 68 -8.45 18.52 2.06
N TYR A 69 -8.34 17.24 1.75
CA TYR A 69 -7.53 16.30 2.52
C TYR A 69 -6.03 16.61 2.40
N LYS A 70 -5.32 16.52 3.51
CA LYS A 70 -3.87 16.79 3.57
C LYS A 70 -3.14 15.68 4.27
N VAL A 71 -2.01 15.27 3.68
CA VAL A 71 -1.05 14.35 4.28
C VAL A 71 0.21 15.14 4.58
N PRO A 72 0.51 15.42 5.86
CA PRO A 72 1.72 16.11 6.27
C PRO A 72 3.00 15.42 5.81
N ALA A 73 4.12 16.12 5.86
CA ALA A 73 5.40 15.59 5.43
C ALA A 73 5.77 14.29 6.16
N HIS A 74 6.07 13.27 5.36
CA HIS A 74 6.34 11.91 5.82
C HIS A 74 7.25 11.20 4.82
N ASN A 75 7.69 10.01 5.17
CA ASN A 75 8.43 9.11 4.28
C ASN A 75 8.04 7.66 4.49
N HIS A 76 8.48 6.82 3.57
CA HIS A 76 8.31 5.37 3.59
C HIS A 76 9.64 4.65 3.61
N PRO A 77 9.73 3.44 4.19
CA PRO A 77 10.98 2.65 4.19
C PRO A 77 11.38 2.16 2.80
N THR A 78 10.41 2.02 1.89
CA THR A 78 10.56 1.57 0.51
C THR A 78 10.02 2.62 -0.45
N THR A 79 10.37 2.51 -1.73
CA THR A 79 9.82 3.40 -2.77
C THR A 79 8.30 3.23 -2.90
N GLU A 80 7.58 4.35 -2.86
CA GLU A 80 6.16 4.41 -3.16
C GLU A 80 5.96 4.82 -4.61
N MET A 81 5.15 4.07 -5.34
CA MET A 81 4.71 4.38 -6.70
C MET A 81 3.20 4.64 -6.67
N LEU A 82 2.78 5.78 -7.20
CA LEU A 82 1.41 6.27 -7.09
C LEU A 82 0.89 6.65 -8.46
N THR A 83 -0.36 6.26 -8.76
CA THR A 83 -1.13 6.70 -9.93
C THR A 83 -2.44 7.29 -9.49
N VAL A 84 -2.78 8.47 -9.99
CA VAL A 84 -4.08 9.10 -9.76
C VAL A 84 -5.14 8.42 -10.61
N ILE A 85 -6.16 7.85 -9.97
CA ILE A 85 -7.30 7.21 -10.65
C ILE A 85 -8.39 8.22 -10.95
N SER A 86 -8.65 9.15 -10.02
CA SER A 86 -9.63 10.22 -10.18
C SER A 86 -9.35 11.39 -9.24
N GLY A 87 -9.87 12.56 -9.57
CA GLY A 87 -9.70 13.78 -8.78
C GLY A 87 -8.39 14.50 -9.05
N ASP A 88 -8.08 15.46 -8.18
CA ASP A 88 -6.90 16.32 -8.25
C ASP A 88 -6.00 16.09 -7.05
N PHE A 89 -4.89 15.43 -7.30
CA PHE A 89 -3.89 15.09 -6.29
C PHE A 89 -2.65 15.96 -6.46
N HIS A 90 -2.17 16.51 -5.37
CA HIS A 90 -0.93 17.28 -5.36
C HIS A 90 0.11 16.54 -4.52
N ILE A 91 1.36 16.54 -5.00
CA ILE A 91 2.50 15.98 -4.27
C ILE A 91 3.68 16.94 -4.33
N GLY A 92 4.35 17.12 -3.22
CA GLY A 92 5.56 17.91 -3.10
C GLY A 92 6.61 17.23 -2.25
N MET A 93 7.89 17.52 -2.52
CA MET A 93 9.02 16.98 -1.78
C MET A 93 9.49 17.97 -0.72
N GLY A 94 9.86 17.45 0.46
CA GLY A 94 10.39 18.25 1.56
C GLY A 94 9.81 17.90 2.92
N ASP A 95 10.31 18.60 3.93
CA ASP A 95 10.08 18.29 5.34
C ASP A 95 8.83 18.98 5.92
N LYS A 96 8.15 19.78 5.13
CA LYS A 96 6.97 20.51 5.55
C LYS A 96 6.00 20.63 4.38
N LEU A 97 4.70 20.45 4.66
CA LEU A 97 3.65 20.67 3.67
C LEU A 97 3.64 22.15 3.26
N ASP A 98 3.79 22.38 1.96
CA ASP A 98 3.84 23.70 1.33
C ASP A 98 3.07 23.60 -0.02
N GLU A 99 1.85 24.13 -0.01
CA GLU A 99 0.97 24.00 -1.17
C GLU A 99 1.47 24.80 -2.40
N GLU A 100 2.43 25.71 -2.21
CA GLU A 100 3.06 26.45 -3.31
C GLU A 100 4.13 25.62 -4.05
N LYS A 101 4.61 24.54 -3.41
CA LYS A 101 5.70 23.68 -3.92
C LYS A 101 5.26 22.32 -4.41
N GLY A 102 3.96 22.06 -4.46
CA GLY A 102 3.46 20.80 -4.96
C GLY A 102 3.16 20.82 -6.46
N THR A 103 3.21 19.63 -7.05
CA THR A 103 2.80 19.40 -8.45
C THR A 103 1.40 18.80 -8.45
N LEU A 104 0.49 19.40 -9.22
CA LEU A 104 -0.83 18.84 -9.49
C LEU A 104 -0.71 17.65 -10.44
N LEU A 105 -1.31 16.54 -10.04
CA LEU A 105 -1.51 15.35 -10.84
C LEU A 105 -3.03 15.12 -11.01
N ALA A 106 -3.51 15.21 -12.23
CA ALA A 106 -4.87 14.81 -12.58
C ALA A 106 -4.97 13.30 -12.82
N ALA A 107 -6.17 12.80 -13.12
CA ALA A 107 -6.41 11.39 -13.43
C ALA A 107 -5.43 10.89 -14.53
N GLY A 108 -4.78 9.76 -14.28
CA GLY A 108 -3.69 9.20 -15.08
C GLY A 108 -2.29 9.74 -14.73
N GLY A 109 -2.20 10.76 -13.90
CA GLY A 109 -0.91 11.29 -13.40
C GLY A 109 -0.18 10.26 -12.53
N TYR A 110 1.14 10.31 -12.57
CA TYR A 110 2.04 9.37 -11.87
C TYR A 110 3.09 10.13 -11.05
N ALA A 111 3.41 9.59 -9.89
CA ALA A 111 4.55 10.03 -9.10
C ALA A 111 5.27 8.84 -8.48
N GLU A 112 6.56 9.06 -8.20
CA GLU A 112 7.39 8.15 -7.42
C GLU A 112 8.04 8.91 -6.28
N ALA A 113 7.87 8.41 -5.06
CA ALA A 113 8.57 8.87 -3.88
C ALA A 113 9.63 7.83 -3.49
N PRO A 114 10.91 8.08 -3.74
CA PRO A 114 11.99 7.17 -3.38
C PRO A 114 12.00 6.85 -1.87
N ALA A 115 12.49 5.68 -1.52
CA ALA A 115 12.63 5.25 -0.14
C ALA A 115 13.29 6.32 0.73
N LYS A 116 12.70 6.61 1.90
CA LYS A 116 13.15 7.58 2.90
C LYS A 116 13.17 9.04 2.43
N MET A 117 12.65 9.36 1.25
CA MET A 117 12.49 10.72 0.78
C MET A 117 11.25 11.35 1.43
N ASN A 118 11.44 12.48 2.13
CA ASN A 118 10.36 13.21 2.73
C ASN A 118 9.51 13.89 1.65
N HIS A 119 8.22 13.66 1.71
CA HIS A 119 7.23 14.23 0.81
C HIS A 119 5.91 14.49 1.54
N PHE A 120 5.06 15.29 0.93
CA PHE A 120 3.74 15.65 1.44
C PHE A 120 2.74 15.67 0.29
N ALA A 121 1.45 15.54 0.60
CA ALA A 121 0.42 15.51 -0.42
C ALA A 121 -0.87 16.18 0.05
N TRP A 122 -1.72 16.57 -0.91
CA TRP A 122 -3.09 17.01 -0.62
C TRP A 122 -4.00 16.77 -1.82
N ALA A 123 -5.30 16.74 -1.54
CA ALA A 123 -6.35 16.59 -2.54
C ALA A 123 -7.26 17.82 -2.50
N THR A 124 -7.49 18.47 -3.62
CA THR A 124 -8.41 19.63 -3.71
C THR A 124 -9.83 19.21 -4.01
N THR A 125 -10.03 18.08 -4.64
CA THR A 125 -11.31 17.43 -4.93
C THR A 125 -11.36 16.04 -4.29
N PRO A 126 -12.51 15.35 -4.21
CA PRO A 126 -12.54 13.94 -3.84
C PRO A 126 -11.63 13.14 -4.79
N THR A 127 -10.61 12.50 -4.23
CA THR A 127 -9.50 11.92 -5.01
C THR A 127 -9.31 10.45 -4.67
N VAL A 128 -9.02 9.66 -5.69
CA VAL A 128 -8.63 8.26 -5.56
C VAL A 128 -7.25 8.08 -6.17
N VAL A 129 -6.31 7.55 -5.39
CA VAL A 129 -4.99 7.16 -5.86
C VAL A 129 -4.80 5.65 -5.72
N GLN A 130 -4.06 5.05 -6.63
CA GLN A 130 -3.58 3.67 -6.49
C GLN A 130 -2.09 3.72 -6.18
N ILE A 131 -1.72 3.06 -5.09
CA ILE A 131 -0.34 2.98 -4.61
C ILE A 131 0.11 1.52 -4.72
N HIS A 132 1.34 1.33 -5.18
CA HIS A 132 1.97 0.04 -5.21
C HIS A 132 3.45 0.16 -4.85
N GLY A 133 4.02 -0.92 -4.38
CA GLY A 133 5.41 -0.95 -3.96
C GLY A 133 5.79 -2.28 -3.33
N GLN A 134 6.97 -2.29 -2.75
CA GLN A 134 7.47 -3.38 -1.93
C GLN A 134 7.11 -3.09 -0.47
N GLY A 135 6.41 -4.01 0.18
CA GLY A 135 6.09 -3.90 1.60
C GLY A 135 7.30 -4.14 2.51
N PRO A 136 7.19 -3.79 3.80
CA PRO A 136 6.00 -3.25 4.43
C PRO A 136 5.73 -1.78 4.07
N PHE A 137 4.46 -1.43 3.84
CA PHE A 137 4.02 -0.05 3.65
C PHE A 137 3.86 0.62 5.03
N ALA A 138 4.87 1.34 5.44
CA ALA A 138 4.89 2.08 6.69
C ALA A 138 5.06 3.58 6.43
N ILE A 139 4.44 4.40 7.28
CA ILE A 139 4.52 5.86 7.22
C ILE A 139 5.26 6.36 8.46
N THR A 140 6.29 7.17 8.24
CA THR A 140 7.00 7.91 9.27
C THR A 140 6.82 9.40 9.03
N TYR A 141 6.09 10.08 9.92
CA TYR A 141 5.90 11.54 9.83
C TYR A 141 7.16 12.28 10.25
N VAL A 142 7.52 13.33 9.50
CA VAL A 142 8.67 14.20 9.83
C VAL A 142 8.45 14.88 11.17
N ASN A 143 7.27 15.44 11.40
CA ASN A 143 6.85 15.92 12.70
C ASN A 143 6.01 14.85 13.41
N PRO A 144 6.46 14.26 14.52
CA PRO A 144 5.71 13.23 15.24
C PRO A 144 4.31 13.67 15.71
N ALA A 145 4.07 14.97 15.89
CA ALA A 145 2.76 15.50 16.27
C ALA A 145 1.71 15.38 15.15
N ASP A 146 2.15 15.15 13.91
CA ASP A 146 1.27 14.95 12.75
C ASP A 146 0.82 13.49 12.62
N ASP A 147 1.45 12.56 13.34
CA ASP A 147 1.09 11.15 13.31
C ASP A 147 -0.28 10.93 13.99
N PRO A 148 -1.33 10.54 13.25
CA PRO A 148 -2.67 10.37 13.81
C PRO A 148 -2.74 9.25 14.86
N ARG A 149 -1.82 8.29 14.82
CA ARG A 149 -1.74 7.16 15.77
C ARG A 149 -1.37 7.62 17.18
N THR A 150 -0.64 8.70 17.32
CA THR A 150 -0.31 9.28 18.65
C THR A 150 -1.49 9.96 19.30
N LYS A 151 -2.38 10.57 18.51
CA LYS A 151 -3.59 11.26 19.00
C LYS A 151 -4.63 10.29 19.52
N SER A 152 -4.77 9.13 18.90
CA SER A 152 -5.73 8.09 19.33
C SER A 152 -5.34 7.40 20.63
N GLN A 153 -4.05 7.43 21.01
CA GLN A 153 -3.56 6.87 22.28
C GLN A 153 -3.75 7.82 23.46
N ALA A 154 -3.74 9.14 23.22
CA ALA A 154 -3.94 10.16 24.25
C ALA A 154 -5.42 10.33 24.67
N ALA A 155 -6.37 9.77 23.90
CA ALA A 155 -7.81 9.87 24.14
C ALA A 155 -8.40 8.63 24.88
N LYS A 156 -7.57 7.72 25.36
CA LYS A 156 -7.91 6.55 26.19
C LYS A 156 -7.40 6.73 27.61
#